data_2596349c05ea6755c3d7fe3343f37c7a
#
_entry.id   2596349c05ea6755c3d7fe3343f37c7a
#
_cell.length_a   1.000
_cell.length_b   1.000
_cell.length_c   1.000
_cell.angle_alpha   90.00
_cell.angle_beta   90.00
_cell.angle_gamma   90.00
#
_symmetry.space_group_name_H-M   'P 1'
#
loop_
_entity.id
_entity.type
_entity.pdbx_description
1 polymer ?
#
loop_
_entity_poly.entity_id
_entity_poly.type
_entity_poly.pdbx_seq_one_letter_code
_entity_poly.pdbx_strand_id
1 'polypeptide(L)'
;MYDYHMHSRVSFDAHDPAKKMVQAALDAGLEEICFTDHIDYDPRGKMGNMAFDTAEYSAEYDRLSAPGLKIRRGMEFGMTRDNVAQFRKDLQRRPFDFVLGSIHFVDGLDVYFQDFWAGKTVWQAERRCLEETLACVRLHDDFDVLAHLTYIGKTAAHPAPRPVPYEEHREIIDEILRVLAAKGKGLELNTSGLDRCGGFLPTEDY
;
A
#
# COMPACT_ATOMS: atom_id res chain seq x y z
N MET A 1 17.98 -10.73 -0.93
CA MET A 1 17.09 -9.58 -1.22
C MET A 1 15.68 -10.01 -0.87
N TYR A 2 14.79 -9.08 -0.46
CA TYR A 2 13.44 -9.37 0.02
C TYR A 2 12.43 -8.50 -0.71
N ASP A 3 11.21 -9.02 -0.99
CA ASP A 3 10.10 -8.25 -1.52
C ASP A 3 8.85 -8.53 -0.68
N TYR A 4 8.34 -7.48 -0.02
CA TYR A 4 7.23 -7.58 0.93
C TYR A 4 5.97 -6.85 0.45
N HIS A 5 5.92 -6.46 -0.83
CA HIS A 5 4.75 -5.82 -1.41
C HIS A 5 4.46 -6.38 -2.80
N MET A 6 3.71 -7.48 -2.83
CA MET A 6 3.27 -8.10 -4.08
C MET A 6 1.86 -8.65 -3.96
N HIS A 7 1.13 -8.58 -5.08
CA HIS A 7 -0.25 -9.05 -5.19
C HIS A 7 -0.35 -10.20 -6.16
N SER A 8 -1.23 -11.16 -5.86
CA SER A 8 -1.58 -12.24 -6.76
C SER A 8 -3.02 -12.08 -7.27
N ARG A 9 -3.49 -13.04 -8.06
CA ARG A 9 -4.89 -13.09 -8.52
C ARG A 9 -5.95 -13.07 -7.41
N VAL A 10 -5.56 -13.18 -6.15
CA VAL A 10 -6.44 -13.02 -4.98
C VAL A 10 -6.83 -11.56 -4.79
N SER A 11 -5.96 -10.65 -5.16
CA SER A 11 -6.21 -9.20 -5.13
C SER A 11 -6.98 -8.75 -6.38
N PHE A 12 -7.87 -7.79 -6.22
CA PHE A 12 -8.70 -7.27 -7.32
C PHE A 12 -7.91 -6.63 -8.48
N ASP A 13 -6.69 -6.21 -8.22
CA ASP A 13 -5.82 -5.46 -9.13
C ASP A 13 -4.74 -6.32 -9.81
N ALA A 14 -4.65 -7.62 -9.48
CA ALA A 14 -3.66 -8.53 -10.03
C ALA A 14 -4.30 -9.78 -10.67
N HIS A 15 -3.57 -10.43 -11.57
CA HIS A 15 -4.10 -11.57 -12.37
C HIS A 15 -3.24 -12.82 -12.30
N ASP A 16 -1.98 -12.69 -11.91
CA ASP A 16 -1.05 -13.81 -11.88
C ASP A 16 -1.25 -14.69 -10.64
N PRO A 17 -1.26 -16.03 -10.81
CA PRO A 17 -1.30 -16.93 -9.67
C PRO A 17 0.00 -16.84 -8.86
N ALA A 18 -0.09 -17.05 -7.55
CA ALA A 18 1.06 -16.97 -6.64
C ALA A 18 2.25 -17.85 -7.06
N LYS A 19 1.99 -19.03 -7.65
CA LYS A 19 3.06 -19.93 -8.16
C LYS A 19 3.92 -19.28 -9.24
N LYS A 20 3.33 -18.46 -10.13
CA LYS A 20 4.08 -17.75 -11.17
C LYS A 20 4.99 -16.67 -10.54
N MET A 21 4.48 -15.98 -9.54
CA MET A 21 5.24 -14.97 -8.81
C MET A 21 6.37 -15.58 -7.99
N VAL A 22 6.13 -16.73 -7.36
CA VAL A 22 7.17 -17.52 -6.68
C VAL A 22 8.30 -17.90 -7.65
N GLN A 23 7.97 -18.34 -8.86
CA GLN A 23 9.00 -18.66 -9.86
C GLN A 23 9.79 -17.42 -10.26
N ALA A 24 9.12 -16.28 -10.49
CA ALA A 24 9.80 -15.02 -10.81
C ALA A 24 10.72 -14.55 -9.67
N ALA A 25 10.30 -14.73 -8.41
CA ALA A 25 11.11 -14.41 -7.24
C ALA A 25 12.38 -15.28 -7.14
N LEU A 26 12.24 -16.58 -7.42
CA LEU A 26 13.39 -17.51 -7.49
C LEU A 26 14.35 -17.12 -8.62
N ASP A 27 13.81 -16.82 -9.81
CA ASP A 27 14.62 -16.41 -10.97
C ASP A 27 15.36 -15.08 -10.73
N ALA A 28 14.76 -14.19 -9.92
CA ALA A 28 15.36 -12.93 -9.49
C ALA A 28 16.35 -13.10 -8.29
N GLY A 29 16.49 -14.30 -7.74
CA GLY A 29 17.37 -14.57 -6.61
C GLY A 29 16.91 -13.97 -5.29
N LEU A 30 15.59 -13.80 -5.10
CA LEU A 30 15.05 -13.36 -3.82
C LEU A 30 15.13 -14.48 -2.78
N GLU A 31 15.36 -14.11 -1.53
CA GLU A 31 15.45 -15.02 -0.39
C GLU A 31 14.13 -15.15 0.37
N GLU A 32 13.35 -14.08 0.36
CA GLU A 32 12.07 -14.03 1.07
C GLU A 32 11.10 -13.09 0.34
N ILE A 33 9.83 -13.47 0.28
CA ILE A 33 8.73 -12.68 -0.27
C ILE A 33 7.53 -12.66 0.66
N CYS A 34 6.69 -11.64 0.56
CA CYS A 34 5.42 -11.57 1.26
C CYS A 34 4.30 -11.19 0.29
N PHE A 35 3.27 -12.02 0.20
CA PHE A 35 2.05 -11.66 -0.51
C PHE A 35 1.20 -10.75 0.38
N THR A 36 0.88 -9.57 -0.13
CA THR A 36 0.17 -8.51 0.58
C THR A 36 -1.04 -8.03 -0.22
N ASP A 37 -1.92 -8.97 -0.59
CA ASP A 37 -3.13 -8.65 -1.35
C ASP A 37 -4.01 -7.63 -0.63
N HIS A 38 -4.78 -6.88 -1.41
CA HIS A 38 -5.59 -5.77 -0.93
C HIS A 38 -6.75 -6.16 -0.01
N ILE A 39 -6.93 -5.37 1.03
CA ILE A 39 -8.19 -5.19 1.75
C ILE A 39 -8.52 -3.71 1.77
N ASP A 40 -9.34 -3.29 0.82
CA ASP A 40 -9.82 -1.92 0.69
C ASP A 40 -11.34 -1.84 0.82
N TYR A 41 -11.79 -0.75 1.41
CA TYR A 41 -13.22 -0.43 1.54
C TYR A 41 -13.49 0.93 0.90
N ASP A 42 -14.16 0.93 -0.25
CA ASP A 42 -14.59 2.18 -0.89
C ASP A 42 -15.60 2.90 0.02
N PRO A 43 -15.27 4.10 0.54
CA PRO A 43 -16.18 4.84 1.42
C PRO A 43 -17.52 5.23 0.77
N ARG A 44 -17.58 5.21 -0.56
CA ARG A 44 -18.79 5.52 -1.34
C ARG A 44 -19.53 4.29 -1.84
N GLY A 45 -18.95 3.11 -1.68
CA GLY A 45 -19.53 1.83 -2.11
C GLY A 45 -19.70 1.69 -3.63
N LYS A 46 -18.98 2.45 -4.45
CA LYS A 46 -19.13 2.45 -5.91
C LYS A 46 -18.25 1.42 -6.60
N MET A 47 -17.10 1.09 -6.02
CA MET A 47 -16.08 0.23 -6.64
C MET A 47 -16.28 -1.26 -6.34
N GLY A 48 -17.33 -1.62 -5.61
CA GLY A 48 -17.60 -3.01 -5.24
C GLY A 48 -16.70 -3.50 -4.09
N ASN A 49 -16.55 -4.83 -4.00
CA ASN A 49 -15.71 -5.45 -2.99
C ASN A 49 -14.25 -5.48 -3.47
N MET A 50 -13.38 -4.79 -2.77
CA MET A 50 -11.94 -4.76 -3.00
C MET A 50 -11.17 -5.46 -1.87
N ALA A 51 -11.86 -6.18 -1.01
CA ALA A 51 -11.26 -7.03 0.00
C ALA A 51 -11.22 -8.47 -0.51
N PHE A 52 -10.08 -9.12 -0.39
CA PHE A 52 -9.97 -10.53 -0.77
C PHE A 52 -10.86 -11.43 0.10
N ASP A 53 -11.33 -12.54 -0.49
CA ASP A 53 -12.00 -13.60 0.25
C ASP A 53 -10.98 -14.46 1.01
N THR A 54 -11.24 -14.72 2.30
CA THR A 54 -10.31 -15.47 3.16
C THR A 54 -10.15 -16.94 2.71
N ALA A 55 -11.18 -17.54 2.12
CA ALA A 55 -11.10 -18.92 1.63
C ALA A 55 -10.26 -19.00 0.34
N GLU A 56 -10.42 -18.03 -0.56
CA GLU A 56 -9.58 -17.89 -1.78
C GLU A 56 -8.13 -17.64 -1.40
N TYR A 57 -7.86 -16.73 -0.46
CA TYR A 57 -6.54 -16.46 0.08
C TYR A 57 -5.90 -17.73 0.64
N SER A 58 -6.64 -18.48 1.48
CA SER A 58 -6.15 -19.73 2.06
C SER A 58 -5.89 -20.79 0.99
N ALA A 59 -6.76 -20.90 -0.01
CA ALA A 59 -6.59 -21.86 -1.11
C ALA A 59 -5.34 -21.56 -1.95
N GLU A 60 -4.99 -20.28 -2.13
CA GLU A 60 -3.81 -19.88 -2.91
C GLU A 60 -2.51 -20.07 -2.12
N TYR A 61 -2.50 -19.75 -0.80
CA TYR A 61 -1.24 -19.60 -0.06
C TYR A 61 -0.94 -20.67 0.98
N ASP A 62 -1.94 -21.38 1.57
CA ASP A 62 -1.68 -22.24 2.73
C ASP A 62 -0.78 -23.45 2.41
N ARG A 63 -0.74 -23.88 1.15
CA ARG A 63 0.11 -24.97 0.67
C ARG A 63 1.26 -24.49 -0.23
N LEU A 64 1.41 -23.17 -0.37
CA LEU A 64 2.45 -22.60 -1.21
C LEU A 64 3.80 -22.69 -0.51
N SER A 65 4.76 -23.35 -1.15
CA SER A 65 6.12 -23.47 -0.67
C SER A 65 7.08 -23.63 -1.84
N ALA A 66 8.30 -23.17 -1.66
CA ALA A 66 9.37 -23.33 -2.65
C ALA A 66 10.71 -23.53 -1.93
N PRO A 67 11.51 -24.54 -2.30
CA PRO A 67 12.85 -24.71 -1.75
C PRO A 67 13.72 -23.48 -2.04
N GLY A 68 14.37 -22.95 -1.01
CA GLY A 68 15.28 -21.82 -1.14
C GLY A 68 14.60 -20.43 -1.10
N LEU A 69 13.27 -20.36 -1.06
CA LEU A 69 12.52 -19.12 -0.93
C LEU A 69 11.60 -19.18 0.29
N LYS A 70 11.72 -18.21 1.19
CA LYS A 70 10.81 -18.07 2.30
C LYS A 70 9.59 -17.25 1.87
N ILE A 71 8.39 -17.81 2.05
CA ILE A 71 7.14 -17.20 1.64
C ILE A 71 6.35 -16.77 2.87
N ARG A 72 6.06 -15.48 2.97
CA ARG A 72 5.23 -14.85 4.00
C ARG A 72 3.84 -14.54 3.47
N ARG A 73 2.92 -14.39 4.39
CA ARG A 73 1.52 -14.09 4.15
C ARG A 73 1.14 -12.82 4.90
N GLY A 74 0.83 -11.80 4.15
CA GLY A 74 0.48 -10.48 4.66
C GLY A 74 -0.81 -9.95 4.05
N MET A 75 -1.06 -8.70 4.27
CA MET A 75 -2.09 -7.94 3.59
C MET A 75 -1.68 -6.48 3.41
N GLU A 76 -2.20 -5.84 2.39
CA GLU A 76 -2.20 -4.40 2.24
C GLU A 76 -3.58 -3.85 2.60
N PHE A 77 -3.65 -3.07 3.66
CA PHE A 77 -4.90 -2.50 4.15
C PHE A 77 -5.02 -1.02 3.79
N GLY A 78 -6.09 -0.68 3.05
CA GLY A 78 -6.43 0.70 2.76
C GLY A 78 -6.98 1.42 4.00
N MET A 79 -6.12 2.21 4.67
CA MET A 79 -6.49 2.97 5.86
C MET A 79 -7.32 4.20 5.51
N THR A 80 -8.38 4.41 6.28
CA THR A 80 -9.15 5.66 6.33
C THR A 80 -9.38 6.06 7.79
N ARG A 81 -9.81 7.30 8.03
CA ARG A 81 -10.09 7.75 9.41
C ARG A 81 -11.17 6.94 10.11
N ASP A 82 -12.08 6.37 9.36
CA ASP A 82 -13.30 5.76 9.89
C ASP A 82 -13.23 4.23 9.96
N ASN A 83 -12.16 3.58 9.41
CA ASN A 83 -12.13 2.12 9.30
C ASN A 83 -11.20 1.40 10.29
N VAL A 84 -10.72 2.07 11.35
CA VAL A 84 -9.87 1.46 12.40
C VAL A 84 -10.48 0.18 12.98
N ALA A 85 -11.77 0.23 13.31
CA ALA A 85 -12.46 -0.94 13.87
C ALA A 85 -12.61 -2.07 12.86
N GLN A 86 -12.80 -1.75 11.57
CA GLN A 86 -12.85 -2.73 10.49
C GLN A 86 -11.48 -3.38 10.28
N PHE A 87 -10.40 -2.60 10.29
CA PHE A 87 -9.03 -3.11 10.21
C PHE A 87 -8.74 -4.17 11.27
N ARG A 88 -9.08 -3.89 12.53
CA ARG A 88 -8.92 -4.86 13.63
C ARG A 88 -9.73 -6.14 13.44
N LYS A 89 -10.90 -6.07 12.82
CA LYS A 89 -11.68 -7.27 12.46
C LYS A 89 -10.99 -8.08 11.37
N ASP A 90 -10.42 -7.41 10.37
CA ASP A 90 -9.74 -8.09 9.26
C ASP A 90 -8.48 -8.81 9.72
N LEU A 91 -7.72 -8.21 10.64
CA LEU A 91 -6.57 -8.86 11.29
C LEU A 91 -6.94 -10.14 12.05
N GLN A 92 -8.18 -10.26 12.52
CA GLN A 92 -8.66 -11.46 13.23
C GLN A 92 -9.08 -12.60 12.29
N ARG A 93 -9.21 -12.35 10.97
CA ARG A 93 -9.63 -13.38 10.00
C ARG A 93 -8.64 -14.53 9.90
N ARG A 94 -7.36 -14.23 10.05
CA ARG A 94 -6.25 -15.18 10.07
C ARG A 94 -4.98 -14.53 10.62
N PRO A 95 -3.96 -15.31 11.05
CA PRO A 95 -2.66 -14.74 11.35
C PRO A 95 -1.96 -14.26 10.07
N PHE A 96 -1.55 -13.00 10.06
CA PHE A 96 -0.70 -12.43 9.03
C PHE A 96 0.74 -12.30 9.57
N ASP A 97 1.70 -12.55 8.69
CA ASP A 97 3.13 -12.40 9.01
C ASP A 97 3.57 -10.93 8.92
N PHE A 98 2.85 -10.13 8.11
CA PHE A 98 3.21 -8.74 7.81
C PHE A 98 1.99 -7.96 7.30
N VAL A 99 1.91 -6.68 7.68
CA VAL A 99 0.77 -5.82 7.32
C VAL A 99 1.27 -4.47 6.83
N LEU A 100 0.91 -4.14 5.58
CA LEU A 100 1.07 -2.81 5.00
C LEU A 100 -0.16 -1.95 5.32
N GLY A 101 0.07 -0.71 5.75
CA GLY A 101 -0.95 0.32 5.85
C GLY A 101 -0.83 1.30 4.69
N SER A 102 -1.87 1.48 3.88
CA SER A 102 -1.85 2.27 2.66
C SER A 102 -2.93 3.33 2.64
N ILE A 103 -2.72 4.42 1.89
CA ILE A 103 -3.72 5.46 1.67
C ILE A 103 -4.13 5.46 0.20
N HIS A 104 -5.30 4.89 -0.08
CA HIS A 104 -5.88 4.85 -1.42
C HIS A 104 -7.06 5.81 -1.57
N PHE A 105 -7.79 6.06 -0.48
CA PHE A 105 -8.95 6.95 -0.48
C PHE A 105 -8.69 8.21 0.35
N VAL A 106 -9.00 9.35 -0.24
CA VAL A 106 -8.94 10.68 0.38
C VAL A 106 -10.25 11.42 0.10
N ASP A 107 -10.91 11.96 1.12
CA ASP A 107 -12.22 12.58 1.03
C ASP A 107 -13.30 11.66 0.41
N GLY A 108 -13.15 10.35 0.61
CA GLY A 108 -14.02 9.33 0.04
C GLY A 108 -13.84 9.12 -1.46
N LEU A 109 -12.74 9.57 -2.05
CA LEU A 109 -12.39 9.40 -3.45
C LEU A 109 -11.09 8.62 -3.56
N ASP A 110 -11.02 7.70 -4.51
CA ASP A 110 -9.78 7.03 -4.86
C ASP A 110 -8.86 8.02 -5.58
N VAL A 111 -7.66 8.20 -5.06
CA VAL A 111 -6.67 9.17 -5.55
C VAL A 111 -6.13 8.80 -6.94
N TYR A 112 -6.35 7.57 -7.38
CA TYR A 112 -5.95 7.08 -8.71
C TYR A 112 -6.75 7.70 -9.83
N PHE A 113 -8.02 8.13 -9.58
CA PHE A 113 -8.96 8.58 -10.59
C PHE A 113 -9.15 10.11 -10.62
N GLN A 114 -9.63 10.60 -11.77
CA GLN A 114 -9.79 12.01 -12.06
C GLN A 114 -10.70 12.76 -11.08
N ASP A 115 -11.68 12.08 -10.48
CA ASP A 115 -12.62 12.70 -9.53
C ASP A 115 -11.90 13.31 -8.32
N PHE A 116 -10.83 12.65 -7.83
CA PHE A 116 -10.04 13.21 -6.74
C PHE A 116 -9.28 14.47 -7.16
N TRP A 117 -8.78 14.52 -8.38
CA TRP A 117 -7.97 15.61 -8.90
C TRP A 117 -8.78 16.86 -9.31
N ALA A 118 -10.10 16.69 -9.52
CA ALA A 118 -10.95 17.76 -10.02
C ALA A 118 -10.87 19.02 -9.13
N GLY A 119 -10.55 20.15 -9.73
CA GLY A 119 -10.46 21.44 -9.07
C GLY A 119 -9.23 21.66 -8.17
N LYS A 120 -8.27 20.75 -8.17
CA LYS A 120 -7.04 20.87 -7.38
C LYS A 120 -5.82 21.11 -8.28
N THR A 121 -4.88 21.91 -7.80
CA THR A 121 -3.52 21.91 -8.33
C THR A 121 -2.79 20.66 -7.89
N VAL A 122 -1.67 20.31 -8.55
CA VAL A 122 -0.83 19.16 -8.15
C VAL A 122 -0.42 19.27 -6.68
N TRP A 123 0.10 20.42 -6.27
CA TRP A 123 0.47 20.68 -4.89
C TRP A 123 -0.67 20.47 -3.89
N GLN A 124 -1.89 20.93 -4.24
CA GLN A 124 -3.06 20.74 -3.37
C GLN A 124 -3.45 19.27 -3.24
N ALA A 125 -3.38 18.52 -4.34
CA ALA A 125 -3.68 17.09 -4.32
C ALA A 125 -2.65 16.30 -3.49
N GLU A 126 -1.36 16.55 -3.71
CA GLU A 126 -0.26 15.96 -2.95
C GLU A 126 -0.39 16.29 -1.45
N ARG A 127 -0.57 17.57 -1.12
CA ARG A 127 -0.73 18.03 0.26
C ARG A 127 -1.92 17.35 0.94
N ARG A 128 -3.07 17.25 0.24
CA ARG A 128 -4.26 16.62 0.80
C ARG A 128 -4.06 15.12 1.08
N CYS A 129 -3.33 14.40 0.22
CA CYS A 129 -2.96 13.01 0.47
C CYS A 129 -2.07 12.87 1.71
N LEU A 130 -1.06 13.72 1.86
CA LEU A 130 -0.19 13.72 3.02
C LEU A 130 -0.94 14.05 4.33
N GLU A 131 -1.91 14.96 4.29
CA GLU A 131 -2.78 15.27 5.43
C GLU A 131 -3.65 14.08 5.83
N GLU A 132 -4.18 13.33 4.88
CA GLU A 132 -4.91 12.10 5.16
C GLU A 132 -3.98 11.02 5.73
N THR A 133 -2.79 10.87 5.14
CA THR A 133 -1.76 9.95 5.64
C THR A 133 -1.43 10.26 7.10
N LEU A 134 -1.15 11.52 7.42
CA LEU A 134 -0.83 11.92 8.80
C LEU A 134 -1.98 11.59 9.77
N ALA A 135 -3.22 11.86 9.36
CA ALA A 135 -4.39 11.53 10.17
C ALA A 135 -4.50 10.01 10.40
N CYS A 136 -4.34 9.21 9.34
CA CYS A 136 -4.45 7.76 9.43
C CYS A 136 -3.33 7.14 10.27
N VAL A 137 -2.06 7.53 10.08
CA VAL A 137 -0.95 6.98 10.88
C VAL A 137 -1.03 7.36 12.36
N ARG A 138 -1.76 8.42 12.72
CA ARG A 138 -2.06 8.76 14.12
C ARG A 138 -3.14 7.85 14.71
N LEU A 139 -4.13 7.46 13.92
CA LEU A 139 -5.30 6.68 14.35
C LEU A 139 -5.06 5.17 14.35
N HIS A 140 -4.32 4.67 13.38
CA HIS A 140 -4.04 3.25 13.22
C HIS A 140 -2.74 2.85 13.93
N ASP A 141 -2.76 1.72 14.63
CA ASP A 141 -1.60 1.15 15.33
C ASP A 141 -1.24 -0.26 14.83
N ASP A 142 -2.12 -0.89 14.08
CA ASP A 142 -2.10 -2.33 13.83
C ASP A 142 -1.40 -2.73 12.51
N PHE A 143 -0.70 -1.81 11.84
CA PHE A 143 0.14 -2.09 10.66
C PHE A 143 1.63 -2.14 11.02
N ASP A 144 2.47 -2.76 10.21
CA ASP A 144 3.92 -2.85 10.41
C ASP A 144 4.66 -1.74 9.68
N VAL A 145 4.30 -1.48 8.43
CA VAL A 145 4.97 -0.54 7.53
C VAL A 145 3.94 0.32 6.80
N LEU A 146 4.19 1.63 6.71
CA LEU A 146 3.45 2.53 5.84
C LEU A 146 3.92 2.31 4.39
N ALA A 147 3.02 1.89 3.52
CA ALA A 147 3.31 1.64 2.12
C ALA A 147 3.36 2.96 1.32
N HIS A 148 4.16 2.94 0.24
CA HIS A 148 4.23 3.95 -0.82
C HIS A 148 3.72 5.35 -0.45
N LEU A 149 4.30 5.98 0.59
CA LEU A 149 3.89 7.28 1.15
C LEU A 149 3.51 8.34 0.10
N THR A 150 4.18 8.32 -1.06
CA THR A 150 3.96 9.26 -2.14
C THR A 150 3.24 8.65 -3.36
N TYR A 151 2.37 7.66 -3.12
CA TYR A 151 1.57 6.98 -4.14
C TYR A 151 0.89 7.91 -5.14
N ILE A 152 0.43 9.08 -4.68
CA ILE A 152 -0.22 10.10 -5.49
C ILE A 152 0.61 10.51 -6.72
N GLY A 153 1.94 10.50 -6.62
CA GLY A 153 2.85 10.90 -7.70
C GLY A 153 2.82 10.00 -8.93
N LYS A 154 2.39 8.72 -8.80
CA LYS A 154 2.31 7.74 -9.90
C LYS A 154 0.89 7.48 -10.41
N THR A 155 -0.15 8.11 -9.84
CA THR A 155 -1.54 7.80 -10.17
C THR A 155 -1.89 8.12 -11.63
N ALA A 156 -2.84 7.37 -12.20
CA ALA A 156 -3.21 7.53 -13.63
C ALA A 156 -3.76 8.91 -13.96
N ALA A 157 -4.40 9.56 -12.99
CA ALA A 157 -4.99 10.89 -13.16
C ALA A 157 -4.01 12.04 -12.90
N HIS A 158 -2.77 11.75 -12.47
CA HIS A 158 -1.76 12.79 -12.27
C HIS A 158 -1.41 13.48 -13.60
N PRO A 159 -1.53 14.82 -13.73
CA PRO A 159 -1.36 15.51 -15.01
C PRO A 159 0.08 15.46 -15.57
N ALA A 160 1.07 15.25 -14.71
CA ALA A 160 2.48 15.08 -15.05
C ALA A 160 3.13 14.17 -13.99
N PRO A 161 3.02 12.84 -14.10
CA PRO A 161 3.54 11.91 -13.09
C PRO A 161 5.00 12.20 -12.73
N ARG A 162 5.27 12.36 -11.44
CA ARG A 162 6.58 12.67 -10.88
C ARG A 162 6.67 12.21 -9.43
N PRO A 163 7.86 11.95 -8.90
CA PRO A 163 8.01 11.83 -7.46
C PRO A 163 7.52 13.10 -6.74
N VAL A 164 6.86 12.94 -5.60
CA VAL A 164 6.44 14.07 -4.78
C VAL A 164 7.69 14.69 -4.14
N PRO A 165 7.96 15.99 -4.30
CA PRO A 165 9.17 16.59 -3.76
C PRO A 165 9.08 16.77 -2.24
N TYR A 166 10.08 16.25 -1.52
CA TYR A 166 10.17 16.39 -0.06
C TYR A 166 10.10 17.85 0.39
N GLU A 167 10.89 18.73 -0.24
CA GLU A 167 11.02 20.15 0.17
C GLU A 167 9.71 20.93 0.07
N GLU A 168 8.84 20.57 -0.90
CA GLU A 168 7.53 21.24 -1.07
C GLU A 168 6.54 20.91 0.06
N HIS A 169 6.76 19.80 0.78
CA HIS A 169 5.86 19.28 1.80
C HIS A 169 6.59 18.90 3.11
N ARG A 170 7.82 19.36 3.31
CA ARG A 170 8.73 18.98 4.40
C ARG A 170 8.04 18.88 5.76
N GLU A 171 7.32 19.92 6.18
CA GLU A 171 6.75 19.97 7.53
C GLU A 171 5.81 18.80 7.82
N ILE A 172 4.93 18.45 6.87
CA ILE A 172 3.98 17.36 7.07
C ILE A 172 4.65 15.99 6.92
N ILE A 173 5.61 15.87 6.03
CA ILE A 173 6.39 14.65 5.85
C ILE A 173 7.18 14.35 7.12
N ASP A 174 7.90 15.33 7.66
CA ASP A 174 8.62 15.20 8.94
C ASP A 174 7.71 14.77 10.09
N GLU A 175 6.48 15.28 10.11
CA GLU A 175 5.52 14.90 11.14
C GLU A 175 5.03 13.45 10.96
N ILE A 176 4.77 13.01 9.72
CA ILE A 176 4.44 11.61 9.42
C ILE A 176 5.59 10.70 9.88
N LEU A 177 6.83 11.02 9.51
CA LEU A 177 8.00 10.22 9.86
C LEU A 177 8.22 10.17 11.39
N ARG A 178 8.00 11.29 12.10
CA ARG A 178 8.05 11.31 13.58
C ARG A 178 6.99 10.42 14.22
N VAL A 179 5.76 10.41 13.67
CA VAL A 179 4.69 9.54 14.18
C VAL A 179 5.04 8.08 13.93
N LEU A 180 5.52 7.72 12.74
CA LEU A 180 5.96 6.35 12.43
C LEU A 180 7.07 5.90 13.37
N ALA A 181 8.11 6.72 13.54
CA ALA A 181 9.23 6.42 14.43
C ALA A 181 8.79 6.26 15.89
N ALA A 182 7.91 7.15 16.40
CA ALA A 182 7.37 7.06 17.76
C ALA A 182 6.53 5.80 17.99
N LYS A 183 5.87 5.28 16.95
CA LYS A 183 5.08 4.04 16.99
C LYS A 183 5.90 2.79 16.64
N GLY A 184 7.19 2.92 16.31
CA GLY A 184 8.03 1.80 15.84
C GLY A 184 7.58 1.19 14.52
N LYS A 185 6.97 2.01 13.64
CA LYS A 185 6.50 1.58 12.31
C LYS A 185 7.57 1.87 11.25
N GLY A 186 7.63 0.98 10.24
CA GLY A 186 8.49 1.19 9.09
C GLY A 186 7.89 2.11 8.02
N LEU A 187 8.73 2.54 7.11
CA LEU A 187 8.35 3.20 5.86
C LEU A 187 8.84 2.33 4.70
N GLU A 188 7.97 2.09 3.73
CA GLU A 188 8.33 1.35 2.53
C GLU A 188 9.11 2.24 1.54
N LEU A 189 10.12 1.66 0.91
CA LEU A 189 10.72 2.18 -0.31
C LEU A 189 10.15 1.41 -1.51
N ASN A 190 9.07 1.90 -2.08
CA ASN A 190 8.34 1.22 -3.13
C ASN A 190 8.93 1.50 -4.52
N THR A 191 9.19 0.45 -5.29
CA THR A 191 9.84 0.52 -6.61
C THR A 191 8.89 0.77 -7.77
N SER A 192 7.57 0.65 -7.57
CA SER A 192 6.58 0.77 -8.65
C SER A 192 6.45 2.18 -9.25
N GLY A 193 7.09 3.16 -8.64
CA GLY A 193 7.21 4.51 -9.18
C GLY A 193 8.26 4.65 -10.29
N LEU A 194 9.24 3.76 -10.36
CA LEU A 194 10.35 3.87 -11.31
C LEU A 194 9.88 3.95 -12.76
N ASP A 195 8.93 3.10 -13.17
CA ASP A 195 8.40 3.08 -14.54
C ASP A 195 7.35 4.17 -14.79
N ARG A 196 6.68 4.67 -13.75
CA ARG A 196 5.53 5.56 -13.87
C ARG A 196 5.87 7.04 -13.67
N CYS A 197 6.69 7.34 -12.69
CA CYS A 197 7.05 8.71 -12.33
C CYS A 197 8.55 8.94 -12.19
N GLY A 198 9.38 7.95 -12.50
CA GLY A 198 10.85 8.09 -12.59
C GLY A 198 11.57 8.07 -11.24
N GLY A 199 10.93 7.59 -10.16
CA GLY A 199 11.56 7.51 -8.84
C GLY A 199 10.88 6.51 -7.91
N PHE A 200 11.47 6.29 -6.75
CA PHE A 200 10.86 5.50 -5.68
C PHE A 200 9.68 6.25 -5.02
N LEU A 201 8.88 5.54 -4.26
CA LEU A 201 7.75 6.07 -3.50
C LEU A 201 7.87 5.71 -2.01
N PRO A 202 8.39 6.62 -1.17
CA PRO A 202 8.94 7.93 -1.52
C PRO A 202 10.34 7.85 -2.14
N THR A 203 10.91 9.00 -2.54
CA THR A 203 12.30 9.10 -2.97
C THR A 203 13.27 8.99 -1.79
N GLU A 204 14.56 8.86 -2.09
CA GLU A 204 15.61 8.68 -1.07
C GLU A 204 15.84 9.94 -0.20
N ASP A 205 15.23 11.08 -0.55
CA ASP A 205 15.34 12.34 0.19
C ASP A 205 14.48 12.39 1.46
N TYR A 206 13.59 11.40 1.65
CA TYR A 206 12.64 11.30 2.78
C TYR A 206 13.24 10.77 4.08
#